data_72d15309ea7093aaea8d41861e89a63b
#
_entry.id   72d15309ea7093aaea8d41861e89a63b
#
_cell.length_a   1.000
_cell.length_b   1.000
_cell.length_c   1.000
_cell.angle_alpha   90.00
_cell.angle_beta   90.00
_cell.angle_gamma   90.00
#
_symmetry.space_group_name_H-M   'P 1'
#
loop_
_entity.id
_entity.type
_entity.pdbx_description
1 polymer ?
#
loop_
_entity_poly.entity_id
_entity_poly.type
_entity_poly.pdbx_seq_one_letter_code
_entity_poly.pdbx_strand_id
1 'polypeptide(L)'
;LQADVRRPEACKQLVEDAAAAFGRLDVLVNNAGVTADKLLLQMTEADFDAVIETNLKGAFFCTKAAARLMMRQRYGRIISVSSVVGLHGNAGQANYAASKAGLIGLMKSVAKEYASRGVTANIVAPGFITTDMTAAMPEAARAAASAAIPMGKPGRPEDVAAAIAFLAGERAGYITGQLLCIDGGMGM
;
A
#
# COMPACT_ATOMS: atom_id res chain seq x y z
N LEU A 1 -19.35 -3.05 2.70
CA LEU A 1 -18.79 -3.58 3.95
C LEU A 1 -17.89 -2.53 4.59
N GLN A 2 -17.99 -2.33 5.89
CA GLN A 2 -17.14 -1.42 6.67
C GLN A 2 -16.33 -2.23 7.68
N ALA A 3 -15.02 -1.95 7.80
CA ALA A 3 -14.15 -2.64 8.75
C ALA A 3 -13.02 -1.70 9.23
N ASP A 4 -12.64 -1.83 10.50
CA ASP A 4 -11.43 -1.22 11.04
C ASP A 4 -10.26 -2.21 10.82
N VAL A 5 -9.34 -1.87 9.92
CA VAL A 5 -8.22 -2.74 9.56
C VAL A 5 -7.21 -2.97 10.70
N ARG A 6 -7.27 -2.20 11.78
CA ARG A 6 -6.45 -2.41 12.98
C ARG A 6 -6.89 -3.65 13.77
N ARG A 7 -8.09 -4.15 13.52
CA ARG A 7 -8.70 -5.29 14.22
C ARG A 7 -8.59 -6.56 13.38
N PRO A 8 -7.81 -7.58 13.81
CA PRO A 8 -7.59 -8.82 13.05
C PRO A 8 -8.90 -9.53 12.66
N GLU A 9 -9.86 -9.58 13.60
CA GLU A 9 -11.16 -10.24 13.39
C GLU A 9 -11.99 -9.49 12.34
N ALA A 10 -11.96 -8.15 12.35
CA ALA A 10 -12.66 -7.33 11.37
C ALA A 10 -12.07 -7.52 9.96
N CYS A 11 -10.74 -7.60 9.84
CA CYS A 11 -10.07 -7.91 8.57
C CYS A 11 -10.45 -9.29 8.05
N LYS A 12 -10.45 -10.29 8.93
CA LYS A 12 -10.85 -11.66 8.57
C LYS A 12 -12.29 -11.69 8.09
N GLN A 13 -13.21 -11.11 8.85
CA GLN A 13 -14.63 -11.07 8.51
C GLN A 13 -14.87 -10.34 7.18
N LEU A 14 -14.24 -9.17 6.96
CA LEU A 14 -14.32 -8.42 5.71
C LEU A 14 -13.96 -9.28 4.50
N VAL A 15 -12.86 -10.03 4.60
CA VAL A 15 -12.36 -10.90 3.52
C VAL A 15 -13.29 -12.08 3.28
N GLU A 16 -13.80 -12.70 4.35
CA GLU A 16 -14.74 -13.83 4.28
C GLU A 16 -16.08 -13.38 3.69
N ASP A 17 -16.61 -12.24 4.10
CA ASP A 17 -17.87 -11.69 3.58
C ASP A 17 -17.74 -11.33 2.09
N ALA A 18 -16.62 -10.72 1.69
CA ALA A 18 -16.37 -10.41 0.28
C ALA A 18 -16.32 -11.70 -0.57
N ALA A 19 -15.60 -12.72 -0.08
CA ALA A 19 -15.52 -14.00 -0.76
C ALA A 19 -16.87 -14.71 -0.82
N ALA A 20 -17.69 -14.64 0.23
CA ALA A 20 -19.04 -15.20 0.26
C ALA A 20 -19.97 -14.51 -0.73
N ALA A 21 -19.89 -13.18 -0.85
CA ALA A 21 -20.76 -12.40 -1.74
C ALA A 21 -20.51 -12.70 -3.23
N PHE A 22 -19.26 -13.01 -3.61
CA PHE A 22 -18.86 -13.23 -5.02
C PHE A 22 -18.46 -14.68 -5.32
N GLY A 23 -18.51 -15.59 -4.35
CA GLY A 23 -18.10 -16.98 -4.47
C GLY A 23 -16.57 -17.19 -4.47
N ARG A 24 -15.79 -16.12 -4.59
CA ARG A 24 -14.31 -16.13 -4.63
C ARG A 24 -13.72 -14.76 -4.28
N LEU A 25 -12.42 -14.73 -4.01
CA LEU A 25 -11.66 -13.50 -3.85
C LEU A 25 -10.42 -13.54 -4.74
N ASP A 26 -10.37 -12.73 -5.77
CA ASP A 26 -9.28 -12.73 -6.77
C ASP A 26 -8.23 -11.67 -6.52
N VAL A 27 -8.63 -10.53 -6.00
CA VAL A 27 -7.76 -9.35 -5.83
C VAL A 27 -7.93 -8.79 -4.43
N LEU A 28 -6.81 -8.54 -3.76
CA LEU A 28 -6.72 -7.75 -2.55
C LEU A 28 -5.85 -6.54 -2.81
N VAL A 29 -6.37 -5.33 -2.57
CA VAL A 29 -5.60 -4.09 -2.57
C VAL A 29 -5.52 -3.54 -1.15
N ASN A 30 -4.35 -3.59 -0.54
CA ASN A 30 -4.08 -2.95 0.74
C ASN A 30 -3.76 -1.47 0.51
N ASN A 31 -4.79 -0.62 0.55
CA ASN A 31 -4.69 0.82 0.33
C ASN A 31 -4.92 1.64 1.60
N ALA A 32 -5.61 1.10 2.60
CA ALA A 32 -5.90 1.80 3.85
C ALA A 32 -4.61 2.33 4.49
N GLY A 33 -4.62 3.60 4.86
CA GLY A 33 -3.45 4.23 5.47
C GLY A 33 -3.76 5.60 6.05
N VAL A 34 -2.98 5.96 7.06
CA VAL A 34 -3.03 7.25 7.76
C VAL A 34 -1.63 7.81 7.91
N THR A 35 -1.54 9.11 8.18
CA THR A 35 -0.31 9.81 8.59
C THR A 35 -0.51 10.43 9.97
N ALA A 36 0.59 10.58 10.72
CA ALA A 36 0.68 11.34 11.96
C ALA A 36 2.06 11.99 12.01
N ASP A 37 2.22 13.03 11.18
CA ASP A 37 3.52 13.63 10.87
C ASP A 37 3.98 14.50 12.03
N LYS A 38 5.17 14.19 12.57
CA LYS A 38 5.85 14.94 13.62
C LYS A 38 7.36 14.72 13.50
N LEU A 39 8.15 15.73 13.85
CA LEU A 39 9.61 15.54 13.98
C LEU A 39 9.90 14.45 15.01
N LEU A 40 10.96 13.68 14.80
CA LEU A 40 11.29 12.49 15.60
C LEU A 40 11.25 12.75 17.13
N LEU A 41 11.82 13.87 17.58
CA LEU A 41 11.83 14.21 19.01
C LEU A 41 10.46 14.62 19.58
N GLN A 42 9.48 14.90 18.73
CA GLN A 42 8.12 15.29 19.12
C GLN A 42 7.12 14.15 18.89
N MET A 43 7.54 13.10 18.17
CA MET A 43 6.70 11.94 17.86
C MET A 43 6.50 11.09 19.11
N THR A 44 5.26 10.93 19.53
CA THR A 44 4.90 10.07 20.65
C THR A 44 4.78 8.60 20.21
N GLU A 45 4.85 7.67 21.17
CA GLU A 45 4.55 6.25 20.91
C GLU A 45 3.17 6.07 20.25
N ALA A 46 2.16 6.78 20.74
CA ALA A 46 0.83 6.72 20.18
C ALA A 46 0.76 7.19 18.70
N ASP A 47 1.53 8.24 18.33
CA ASP A 47 1.63 8.68 16.94
C ASP A 47 2.30 7.62 16.05
N PHE A 48 3.31 6.95 16.58
CA PHE A 48 3.99 5.88 15.87
C PHE A 48 3.09 4.66 15.69
N ASP A 49 2.49 4.19 16.77
CA ASP A 49 1.65 3.00 16.79
C ASP A 49 0.41 3.15 15.91
N ALA A 50 -0.27 4.28 15.94
CA ALA A 50 -1.46 4.54 15.12
C ALA A 50 -1.17 4.33 13.62
N VAL A 51 0.01 4.76 13.15
CA VAL A 51 0.42 4.60 11.76
C VAL A 51 0.84 3.15 11.46
N ILE A 52 1.62 2.52 12.34
CA ILE A 52 2.03 1.12 12.17
C ILE A 52 0.82 0.18 12.21
N GLU A 53 -0.10 0.40 13.13
CA GLU A 53 -1.31 -0.44 13.27
C GLU A 53 -2.19 -0.38 12.03
N THR A 54 -2.41 0.81 11.48
CA THR A 54 -3.25 0.95 10.31
C THR A 54 -2.53 0.50 9.04
N ASN A 55 -1.35 1.07 8.77
CA ASN A 55 -0.70 0.94 7.46
C ASN A 55 -0.03 -0.42 7.27
N LEU A 56 0.57 -0.98 8.32
CA LEU A 56 1.36 -2.22 8.22
C LEU A 56 0.62 -3.42 8.81
N LYS A 57 0.18 -3.35 10.07
CA LYS A 57 -0.54 -4.46 10.69
C LYS A 57 -1.89 -4.72 9.98
N GLY A 58 -2.62 -3.67 9.58
CA GLY A 58 -3.86 -3.80 8.82
C GLY A 58 -3.65 -4.55 7.51
N ALA A 59 -2.63 -4.16 6.73
CA ALA A 59 -2.27 -4.87 5.50
C ALA A 59 -1.87 -6.32 5.77
N PHE A 60 -1.12 -6.59 6.85
CA PHE A 60 -0.77 -7.95 7.26
C PHE A 60 -2.02 -8.79 7.57
N PHE A 61 -2.99 -8.28 8.33
CA PHE A 61 -4.19 -9.02 8.71
C PHE A 61 -5.06 -9.34 7.49
N CYS A 62 -5.31 -8.35 6.62
CA CYS A 62 -6.06 -8.57 5.39
C CYS A 62 -5.34 -9.55 4.46
N THR A 63 -4.03 -9.42 4.28
CA THR A 63 -3.21 -10.33 3.47
C THR A 63 -3.26 -11.77 4.01
N LYS A 64 -3.13 -11.96 5.33
CA LYS A 64 -3.20 -13.27 5.97
C LYS A 64 -4.55 -13.95 5.74
N ALA A 65 -5.64 -13.22 5.83
CA ALA A 65 -6.99 -13.72 5.59
C ALA A 65 -7.18 -14.09 4.11
N ALA A 66 -6.83 -13.18 3.19
CA ALA A 66 -6.97 -13.38 1.75
C ALA A 66 -6.08 -14.51 1.21
N ALA A 67 -4.82 -14.58 1.66
CA ALA A 67 -3.87 -15.60 1.21
C ALA A 67 -4.38 -17.02 1.46
N ARG A 68 -5.07 -17.26 2.60
CA ARG A 68 -5.68 -18.57 2.88
C ARG A 68 -6.70 -19.00 1.82
N LEU A 69 -7.53 -18.08 1.34
CA LEU A 69 -8.53 -18.32 0.30
C LEU A 69 -7.86 -18.47 -1.07
N MET A 70 -6.99 -17.52 -1.43
CA MET A 70 -6.30 -17.49 -2.72
C MET A 70 -5.42 -18.73 -2.93
N MET A 71 -4.75 -19.21 -1.87
CA MET A 71 -3.96 -20.44 -1.93
C MET A 71 -4.82 -21.67 -2.29
N ARG A 72 -6.04 -21.77 -1.75
CA ARG A 72 -6.99 -22.84 -2.08
C ARG A 72 -7.54 -22.70 -3.51
N GLN A 73 -7.81 -21.49 -3.94
CA GLN A 73 -8.24 -21.15 -5.30
C GLN A 73 -7.14 -21.40 -6.34
N ARG A 74 -5.86 -21.48 -5.92
CA ARG A 74 -4.67 -21.49 -6.78
C ARG A 74 -4.61 -20.29 -7.71
N TYR A 75 -5.12 -19.17 -7.24
CA TYR A 75 -5.16 -17.87 -7.93
C TYR A 75 -5.32 -16.74 -6.91
N GLY A 76 -4.57 -15.67 -7.09
CA GLY A 76 -4.73 -14.45 -6.31
C GLY A 76 -3.77 -13.34 -6.76
N ARG A 77 -4.19 -12.10 -6.53
CA ARG A 77 -3.42 -10.88 -6.78
C ARG A 77 -3.46 -10.02 -5.53
N ILE A 78 -2.33 -9.84 -4.89
CA ILE A 78 -2.21 -9.00 -3.70
C ILE A 78 -1.36 -7.79 -4.07
N ILE A 79 -1.91 -6.59 -3.93
CA ILE A 79 -1.21 -5.34 -4.22
C ILE A 79 -1.23 -4.47 -2.97
N SER A 80 -0.07 -4.02 -2.51
CA SER A 80 0.01 -3.10 -1.36
C SER A 80 0.50 -1.73 -1.81
N VAL A 81 -0.20 -0.69 -1.35
CA VAL A 81 0.13 0.70 -1.66
C VAL A 81 1.13 1.21 -0.63
N SER A 82 2.40 1.25 -1.04
CA SER A 82 3.51 1.87 -0.30
C SER A 82 3.59 3.37 -0.59
N SER A 83 4.77 3.92 -0.68
CA SER A 83 5.09 5.30 -1.03
C SER A 83 6.57 5.42 -1.36
N VAL A 84 6.98 6.42 -2.14
CA VAL A 84 8.39 6.80 -2.28
C VAL A 84 9.01 7.18 -0.93
N VAL A 85 8.23 7.68 0.02
CA VAL A 85 8.65 7.93 1.40
C VAL A 85 9.11 6.65 2.11
N GLY A 86 8.53 5.50 1.78
CA GLY A 86 8.99 4.20 2.28
C GLY A 86 10.35 3.76 1.71
N LEU A 87 10.82 4.38 0.62
CA LEU A 87 12.12 4.11 -0.01
C LEU A 87 13.20 5.05 0.48
N HIS A 88 12.88 6.33 0.58
CA HIS A 88 13.88 7.40 0.80
C HIS A 88 13.78 8.05 2.18
N GLY A 89 12.68 7.82 2.90
CA GLY A 89 12.35 8.57 4.11
C GLY A 89 11.84 9.97 3.78
N ASN A 90 11.33 10.66 4.80
CA ASN A 90 11.01 12.09 4.76
C ASN A 90 11.05 12.65 6.18
N ALA A 91 11.58 13.85 6.34
CA ALA A 91 11.61 14.53 7.64
C ALA A 91 10.18 14.68 8.20
N GLY A 92 10.00 14.35 9.47
CA GLY A 92 8.69 14.38 10.14
C GLY A 92 7.79 13.17 9.88
N GLN A 93 8.23 12.18 9.10
CA GLN A 93 7.45 11.00 8.72
C GLN A 93 8.12 9.67 9.08
N ALA A 94 8.84 9.59 10.18
CA ALA A 94 9.56 8.38 10.57
C ALA A 94 8.63 7.16 10.75
N ASN A 95 7.46 7.34 11.37
CA ASN A 95 6.40 6.33 11.50
C ASN A 95 5.83 5.90 10.14
N TYR A 96 5.51 6.86 9.29
CA TYR A 96 4.95 6.59 7.96
C TYR A 96 5.99 5.88 7.06
N ALA A 97 7.22 6.39 7.01
CA ALA A 97 8.32 5.77 6.28
C ALA A 97 8.54 4.31 6.73
N ALA A 98 8.61 4.06 8.05
CA ALA A 98 8.75 2.72 8.59
C ALA A 98 7.59 1.80 8.18
N SER A 99 6.33 2.28 8.25
CA SER A 99 5.16 1.51 7.86
C SER A 99 5.19 1.13 6.37
N LYS A 100 5.53 2.09 5.50
CA LYS A 100 5.56 1.90 4.04
C LYS A 100 6.76 1.06 3.59
N ALA A 101 7.91 1.18 4.24
CA ALA A 101 9.06 0.29 4.04
C ALA A 101 8.74 -1.15 4.49
N GLY A 102 8.06 -1.31 5.62
CA GLY A 102 7.62 -2.62 6.13
C GLY A 102 6.73 -3.39 5.16
N LEU A 103 5.85 -2.70 4.42
CA LEU A 103 5.03 -3.31 3.38
C LEU A 103 5.85 -3.95 2.27
N ILE A 104 7.01 -3.38 1.92
CA ILE A 104 7.89 -3.91 0.87
C ILE A 104 8.43 -5.28 1.30
N GLY A 105 8.96 -5.36 2.52
CA GLY A 105 9.45 -6.63 3.08
C GLY A 105 8.35 -7.67 3.22
N LEU A 106 7.19 -7.26 3.73
CA LEU A 106 6.02 -8.12 3.89
C LEU A 106 5.59 -8.74 2.55
N MET A 107 5.39 -7.92 1.52
CA MET A 107 4.92 -8.41 0.22
C MET A 107 5.96 -9.29 -0.49
N LYS A 108 7.26 -9.01 -0.35
CA LYS A 108 8.33 -9.89 -0.88
C LYS A 108 8.31 -11.26 -0.22
N SER A 109 8.03 -11.34 1.08
CA SER A 109 7.88 -12.61 1.80
C SER A 109 6.64 -13.38 1.33
N VAL A 110 5.49 -12.71 1.27
CA VAL A 110 4.23 -13.26 0.75
C VAL A 110 4.39 -13.80 -0.68
N ALA A 111 5.09 -13.05 -1.54
CA ALA A 111 5.38 -13.47 -2.91
C ALA A 111 6.13 -14.80 -2.95
N LYS A 112 7.18 -14.96 -2.13
CA LYS A 112 7.97 -16.19 -2.05
C LYS A 112 7.16 -17.38 -1.50
N GLU A 113 6.31 -17.14 -0.50
CA GLU A 113 5.52 -18.20 0.14
C GLU A 113 4.41 -18.74 -0.78
N TYR A 114 3.79 -17.88 -1.58
CA TYR A 114 2.57 -18.25 -2.31
C TYR A 114 2.70 -18.32 -3.83
N ALA A 115 3.87 -18.01 -4.40
CA ALA A 115 4.08 -18.07 -5.86
C ALA A 115 3.74 -19.44 -6.46
N SER A 116 4.13 -20.54 -5.80
CA SER A 116 3.82 -21.91 -6.25
C SER A 116 2.32 -22.25 -6.23
N ARG A 117 1.52 -21.37 -5.63
CA ARG A 117 0.05 -21.49 -5.58
C ARG A 117 -0.67 -20.55 -6.56
N GLY A 118 0.06 -19.95 -7.49
CA GLY A 118 -0.52 -19.02 -8.47
C GLY A 118 -0.94 -17.67 -7.90
N VAL A 119 -0.43 -17.32 -6.70
CA VAL A 119 -0.70 -16.04 -6.06
C VAL A 119 0.49 -15.12 -6.27
N THR A 120 0.25 -13.91 -6.77
CA THR A 120 1.26 -12.86 -6.87
C THR A 120 1.06 -11.81 -5.77
N ALA A 121 2.16 -11.25 -5.27
CA ALA A 121 2.13 -10.17 -4.30
C ALA A 121 3.11 -9.07 -4.74
N ASN A 122 2.59 -7.87 -5.01
CA ASN A 122 3.37 -6.75 -5.53
C ASN A 122 3.11 -5.47 -4.74
N ILE A 123 3.95 -4.49 -4.95
CA ILE A 123 3.91 -3.20 -4.28
C ILE A 123 3.84 -2.10 -5.34
N VAL A 124 3.00 -1.10 -5.11
CA VAL A 124 3.07 0.18 -5.82
C VAL A 124 3.54 1.25 -4.85
N ALA A 125 4.44 2.12 -5.30
CA ALA A 125 4.99 3.23 -4.52
C ALA A 125 4.66 4.55 -5.22
N PRO A 126 3.51 5.17 -4.89
CA PRO A 126 3.17 6.50 -5.40
C PRO A 126 4.17 7.55 -4.91
N GLY A 127 4.47 8.52 -5.77
CA GLY A 127 5.14 9.75 -5.41
C GLY A 127 4.16 10.81 -4.90
N PHE A 128 4.30 12.05 -5.37
CA PHE A 128 3.40 13.14 -5.03
C PHE A 128 2.14 13.09 -5.92
N ILE A 129 1.02 12.66 -5.33
CA ILE A 129 -0.26 12.47 -6.01
C ILE A 129 -1.26 13.50 -5.51
N THR A 130 -2.00 14.14 -6.42
CA THR A 130 -3.06 15.10 -6.09
C THR A 130 -4.24 14.37 -5.43
N THR A 131 -4.43 14.57 -4.12
CA THR A 131 -5.51 14.01 -3.31
C THR A 131 -5.98 15.07 -2.32
N ASP A 132 -7.08 14.85 -1.60
CA ASP A 132 -7.54 15.74 -0.54
C ASP A 132 -6.45 15.98 0.51
N MET A 133 -5.65 14.96 0.82
CA MET A 133 -4.52 15.05 1.75
C MET A 133 -3.44 16.03 1.26
N THR A 134 -3.06 15.95 -0.01
CA THR A 134 -2.04 16.84 -0.60
C THR A 134 -2.61 18.24 -0.92
N ALA A 135 -3.90 18.34 -1.18
CA ALA A 135 -4.59 19.64 -1.37
C ALA A 135 -4.61 20.48 -0.08
N ALA A 136 -4.63 19.83 1.08
CA ALA A 136 -4.57 20.49 2.38
C ALA A 136 -3.17 21.01 2.77
N MET A 137 -2.12 20.69 1.99
CA MET A 137 -0.75 21.16 2.26
C MET A 137 -0.61 22.66 1.97
N PRO A 138 0.26 23.39 2.72
CA PRO A 138 0.63 24.76 2.39
C PRO A 138 1.15 24.87 0.95
N GLU A 139 0.80 25.97 0.26
CA GLU A 139 1.17 26.21 -1.14
C GLU A 139 2.68 26.08 -1.39
N ALA A 140 3.50 26.65 -0.51
CA ALA A 140 4.97 26.56 -0.64
C ALA A 140 5.49 25.12 -0.58
N ALA A 141 4.92 24.28 0.31
CA ALA A 141 5.30 22.87 0.42
C ALA A 141 4.85 22.09 -0.83
N ARG A 142 3.67 22.38 -1.35
CA ARG A 142 3.14 21.78 -2.57
C ARG A 142 3.97 22.15 -3.79
N ALA A 143 4.34 23.41 -3.92
CA ALA A 143 5.21 23.89 -5.00
C ALA A 143 6.61 23.24 -4.94
N ALA A 144 7.20 23.13 -3.74
CA ALA A 144 8.49 22.47 -3.54
C ALA A 144 8.42 20.98 -3.91
N ALA A 145 7.37 20.27 -3.49
CA ALA A 145 7.16 18.88 -3.84
C ALA A 145 7.00 18.69 -5.36
N SER A 146 6.23 19.57 -6.01
CA SER A 146 6.04 19.52 -7.47
C SER A 146 7.33 19.82 -8.24
N ALA A 147 8.17 20.74 -7.76
CA ALA A 147 9.46 21.07 -8.37
C ALA A 147 10.47 19.92 -8.30
N ALA A 148 10.32 19.00 -7.35
CA ALA A 148 11.16 17.81 -7.21
C ALA A 148 10.78 16.68 -8.19
N ILE A 149 9.69 16.81 -8.95
CA ILE A 149 9.23 15.79 -9.89
C ILE A 149 9.83 16.06 -11.28
N PRO A 150 10.66 15.16 -11.84
CA PRO A 150 11.23 15.34 -13.19
C PRO A 150 10.18 15.52 -14.30
N MET A 151 9.02 14.89 -14.20
CA MET A 151 7.90 15.10 -15.15
C MET A 151 7.20 16.45 -14.97
N GLY A 152 7.60 17.31 -14.01
CA GLY A 152 7.14 18.69 -13.82
C GLY A 152 5.70 18.86 -13.31
N LYS A 153 5.02 17.80 -12.93
CA LYS A 153 3.65 17.82 -12.44
C LYS A 153 3.36 16.69 -11.46
N PRO A 154 2.46 16.89 -10.49
CA PRO A 154 1.95 15.82 -9.63
C PRO A 154 1.26 14.74 -10.46
N GLY A 155 1.29 13.49 -9.96
CA GLY A 155 0.47 12.41 -10.46
C GLY A 155 -1.00 12.57 -10.01
N ARG A 156 -1.88 11.79 -10.61
CA ARG A 156 -3.30 11.71 -10.23
C ARG A 156 -3.60 10.33 -9.64
N PRO A 157 -4.67 10.18 -8.85
CA PRO A 157 -5.11 8.87 -8.35
C PRO A 157 -5.28 7.82 -9.46
N GLU A 158 -5.75 8.26 -10.65
CA GLU A 158 -5.96 7.39 -11.81
C GLU A 158 -4.64 6.80 -12.34
N ASP A 159 -3.53 7.53 -12.23
CA ASP A 159 -2.21 7.04 -12.64
C ASP A 159 -1.76 5.85 -11.76
N VAL A 160 -2.05 5.92 -10.46
CA VAL A 160 -1.81 4.82 -9.50
C VAL A 160 -2.79 3.67 -9.74
N ALA A 161 -4.07 3.99 -9.94
CA ALA A 161 -5.12 2.99 -10.18
C ALA A 161 -4.86 2.17 -11.45
N ALA A 162 -4.35 2.80 -12.51
CA ALA A 162 -3.98 2.09 -13.75
C ALA A 162 -2.88 1.05 -13.52
N ALA A 163 -1.85 1.38 -12.73
CA ALA A 163 -0.79 0.43 -12.37
C ALA A 163 -1.32 -0.73 -11.50
N ILE A 164 -2.19 -0.43 -10.53
CA ILE A 164 -2.85 -1.45 -9.71
C ILE A 164 -3.71 -2.36 -10.58
N ALA A 165 -4.52 -1.81 -11.48
CA ALA A 165 -5.38 -2.58 -12.38
C ALA A 165 -4.55 -3.51 -13.30
N PHE A 166 -3.40 -3.04 -13.80
CA PHE A 166 -2.47 -3.88 -14.57
C PHE A 166 -1.95 -5.06 -13.72
N LEU A 167 -1.47 -4.80 -12.50
CA LEU A 167 -0.95 -5.83 -11.60
C LEU A 167 -2.04 -6.81 -11.12
N ALA A 168 -3.29 -6.38 -11.06
CA ALA A 168 -4.44 -7.20 -10.71
C ALA A 168 -4.89 -8.13 -11.86
N GLY A 169 -4.51 -7.81 -13.09
CA GLY A 169 -4.93 -8.53 -14.29
C GLY A 169 -4.16 -9.84 -14.54
N GLU A 170 -4.70 -10.67 -15.43
CA GLU A 170 -4.10 -11.95 -15.82
C GLU A 170 -2.72 -11.78 -16.47
N ARG A 171 -2.53 -10.70 -17.24
CA ARG A 171 -1.26 -10.41 -17.95
C ARG A 171 -0.08 -10.16 -17.02
N ALA A 172 -0.34 -9.84 -15.74
CA ALA A 172 0.68 -9.69 -14.71
C ALA A 172 0.97 -11.00 -13.94
N GLY A 173 0.49 -12.14 -14.41
CA GLY A 173 0.60 -13.43 -13.71
C GLY A 173 2.02 -13.92 -13.46
N TYR A 174 3.04 -13.38 -14.14
CA TYR A 174 4.45 -13.71 -13.93
C TYR A 174 5.23 -12.60 -13.21
N ILE A 175 4.51 -11.56 -12.71
CA ILE A 175 5.08 -10.45 -11.94
C ILE A 175 4.74 -10.66 -10.47
N THR A 176 5.76 -10.92 -9.63
CA THR A 176 5.59 -11.08 -8.19
C THR A 176 6.80 -10.59 -7.41
N GLY A 177 6.60 -10.09 -6.21
CA GLY A 177 7.63 -9.51 -5.36
C GLY A 177 8.20 -8.18 -5.84
N GLN A 178 7.57 -7.55 -6.85
CA GLN A 178 8.08 -6.33 -7.47
C GLN A 178 7.52 -5.08 -6.79
N LEU A 179 8.35 -4.04 -6.79
CA LEU A 179 7.97 -2.70 -6.40
C LEU A 179 7.97 -1.82 -7.65
N LEU A 180 6.82 -1.21 -7.93
CA LEU A 180 6.63 -0.30 -9.05
C LEU A 180 6.39 1.12 -8.51
N CYS A 181 7.32 2.03 -8.83
CA CYS A 181 7.15 3.45 -8.52
C CYS A 181 6.22 4.11 -9.55
N ILE A 182 5.29 4.94 -9.05
CA ILE A 182 4.40 5.77 -9.87
C ILE A 182 4.58 7.21 -9.36
N ASP A 183 5.67 7.84 -9.74
CA ASP A 183 6.18 9.02 -9.07
C ASP A 183 6.71 10.12 -10.00
N GLY A 184 6.56 9.96 -11.31
CA GLY A 184 7.05 10.92 -12.29
C GLY A 184 8.57 11.11 -12.29
N GLY A 185 9.30 10.12 -11.76
CA GLY A 185 10.77 10.14 -11.63
C GLY A 185 11.28 10.76 -10.33
N MET A 186 10.39 11.07 -9.37
CA MET A 186 10.76 11.72 -8.10
C MET A 186 11.74 10.88 -7.26
N GLY A 187 11.71 9.56 -7.39
CA GLY A 187 12.54 8.62 -6.65
C GLY A 187 13.79 8.10 -7.38
N MET A 188 14.18 8.75 -8.49
CA MET A 188 15.39 8.40 -9.24
C MET A 188 16.64 8.99 -8.62
#